data_9bca2b5100f088f74e0fbe38e9aa5195
#
_entry.id   9bca2b5100f088f74e0fbe38e9aa5195
#
_cell.length_a   1.000
_cell.length_b   1.000
_cell.length_c   1.000
_cell.angle_alpha   90.00
_cell.angle_beta   90.00
_cell.angle_gamma   90.00
#
_symmetry.space_group_name_H-M   'P 1'
#
loop_
_entity.id
_entity.type
_entity.pdbx_description
1 polymer ?
#
loop_
_entity_poly.entity_id
_entity_poly.type
_entity_poly.pdbx_seq_one_letter_code
_entity_poly.pdbx_strand_id
1 'polypeptide(L)'
;MIYLFTALYDEAYPFLQYYKMKKEINSLPFEMYRCEEQQICLTITGTGEITAATVVAAVCAMGHVKAGDIFVQCGICAGAEQKKGVAYLCSKITEEATQKTFYPDILYRHPFPEAAVVTGMNVRRKASVSEEHVCQKADMPQNTDTANPVKLCDTELYNIELFVMEAAAGYQAAHHFFGPHQMFFIKIISDNGVQEKMSADTVRELVQAQIGQIAQAVERFAAAERDYAREQQVLSQEEQRQAERLSHDMHCSAVMEAELFQLLKYCRLSGIDYEDIIRDGYAAGSLPCKDKKEGKRCLEQLRKELL
;
A
#
# COMPACT_ATOMS: atom_id res chain seq x y z
N MET A 1 10.69 2.02 1.50
CA MET A 1 10.38 3.29 0.78
C MET A 1 8.92 3.67 1.03
N ILE A 2 8.59 4.96 0.96
CA ILE A 2 7.21 5.46 1.00
C ILE A 2 6.83 5.85 -0.43
N TYR A 3 5.84 5.18 -1.00
CA TYR A 3 5.23 5.52 -2.28
C TYR A 3 4.01 6.41 -2.02
N LEU A 4 4.19 7.72 -2.18
CA LEU A 4 3.16 8.73 -1.92
C LEU A 4 2.53 9.19 -3.23
N PHE A 5 1.21 9.10 -3.33
CA PHE A 5 0.45 9.49 -4.51
C PHE A 5 -0.55 10.60 -4.18
N THR A 6 -0.60 11.61 -5.02
CA THR A 6 -1.60 12.68 -4.99
C THR A 6 -2.23 12.84 -6.37
N ALA A 7 -3.48 13.28 -6.44
CA ALA A 7 -4.12 13.49 -7.74
C ALA A 7 -3.67 14.82 -8.39
N LEU A 8 -3.48 15.86 -7.60
CA LEU A 8 -3.18 17.21 -8.07
C LEU A 8 -1.79 17.68 -7.63
N TYR A 9 -1.19 18.54 -8.42
CA TYR A 9 0.03 19.22 -8.04
C TYR A 9 -0.14 20.06 -6.77
N ASP A 10 -1.30 20.68 -6.60
CA ASP A 10 -1.60 21.54 -5.45
C ASP A 10 -1.76 20.71 -4.16
N GLU A 11 -2.13 19.45 -4.25
CA GLU A 11 -2.08 18.50 -3.13
C GLU A 11 -0.66 18.05 -2.82
N ALA A 12 0.17 17.90 -3.86
CA ALA A 12 1.57 17.50 -3.73
C ALA A 12 2.43 18.61 -3.14
N TYR A 13 2.15 19.88 -3.49
CA TYR A 13 3.01 21.02 -3.19
C TYR A 13 3.42 21.16 -1.71
N PRO A 14 2.53 21.01 -0.71
CA PRO A 14 2.92 21.05 0.69
C PRO A 14 3.90 19.94 1.09
N PHE A 15 3.77 18.73 0.53
CA PHE A 15 4.72 17.64 0.74
C PHE A 15 6.08 17.93 0.12
N LEU A 16 6.08 18.50 -1.10
CA LEU A 16 7.31 18.89 -1.78
C LEU A 16 8.12 19.89 -0.96
N GLN A 17 7.44 20.86 -0.34
CA GLN A 17 8.08 21.87 0.53
C GLN A 17 8.53 21.25 1.85
N TYR A 18 7.68 20.47 2.51
CA TYR A 18 7.97 19.86 3.81
C TYR A 18 9.18 18.93 3.77
N TYR A 19 9.23 18.04 2.78
CA TYR A 19 10.32 17.07 2.61
C TYR A 19 11.45 17.57 1.71
N LYS A 20 11.40 18.83 1.22
CA LYS A 20 12.39 19.41 0.30
C LYS A 20 12.67 18.50 -0.90
N MET A 21 11.61 17.94 -1.47
CA MET A 21 11.71 16.95 -2.54
C MET A 21 12.26 17.55 -3.82
N LYS A 22 13.01 16.76 -4.57
CA LYS A 22 13.54 17.13 -5.87
C LYS A 22 12.79 16.39 -6.98
N LYS A 23 12.54 17.09 -8.08
CA LYS A 23 11.93 16.46 -9.26
C LYS A 23 12.86 15.37 -9.79
N GLU A 24 12.31 14.18 -10.00
CA GLU A 24 13.02 13.04 -10.54
C GLU A 24 12.92 13.04 -12.07
N ILE A 25 14.07 12.89 -12.73
CA ILE A 25 14.13 12.70 -14.18
C ILE A 25 14.20 11.20 -14.42
N ASN A 26 13.14 10.63 -14.96
CA ASN A 26 13.03 9.20 -15.21
C ASN A 26 12.41 8.94 -16.60
N SER A 27 12.29 7.67 -16.99
CA SER A 27 11.74 7.25 -18.28
C SER A 27 10.21 7.24 -18.34
N LEU A 28 9.53 7.42 -17.20
CA LEU A 28 8.08 7.46 -17.14
C LEU A 28 7.56 8.84 -17.50
N PRO A 29 6.41 8.93 -18.17
CA PRO A 29 5.80 10.21 -18.55
C PRO A 29 5.04 10.87 -17.38
N PHE A 30 5.40 10.55 -16.13
CA PHE A 30 4.71 11.04 -14.94
C PHE A 30 5.55 12.01 -14.14
N GLU A 31 4.89 12.91 -13.47
CA GLU A 31 5.54 13.89 -12.61
C GLU A 31 5.88 13.26 -11.25
N MET A 32 7.18 13.02 -11.05
CA MET A 32 7.71 12.33 -9.87
C MET A 32 8.70 13.19 -9.12
N TYR A 33 8.71 13.06 -7.80
CA TYR A 33 9.60 13.76 -6.88
C TYR A 33 10.15 12.80 -5.84
N ARG A 34 11.40 12.99 -5.45
CA ARG A 34 12.08 12.12 -4.50
C ARG A 34 12.72 12.89 -3.36
N CYS A 35 12.65 12.30 -2.16
CA CYS A 35 13.46 12.63 -1.02
C CYS A 35 14.24 11.39 -0.59
N GLU A 36 15.56 11.39 -0.83
CA GLU A 36 16.39 10.23 -0.49
C GLU A 36 16.56 10.06 1.03
N GLU A 37 16.62 11.14 1.77
CA GLU A 37 16.83 11.13 3.21
C GLU A 37 15.70 10.41 3.95
N GLN A 38 14.43 10.68 3.59
CA GLN A 38 13.25 10.02 4.16
C GLN A 38 12.78 8.82 3.35
N GLN A 39 13.45 8.51 2.23
CA GLN A 39 13.06 7.46 1.29
C GLN A 39 11.61 7.58 0.81
N ILE A 40 11.25 8.75 0.34
CA ILE A 40 9.91 9.04 -0.19
C ILE A 40 9.99 9.27 -1.70
N CYS A 41 9.09 8.61 -2.43
CA CYS A 41 8.80 8.87 -3.83
C CYS A 41 7.37 9.40 -3.92
N LEU A 42 7.19 10.67 -4.27
CA LEU A 42 5.88 11.27 -4.52
C LEU A 42 5.60 11.30 -6.01
N THR A 43 4.43 10.86 -6.40
CA THR A 43 3.97 10.87 -7.80
C THR A 43 2.60 11.50 -7.93
N ILE A 44 2.44 12.37 -8.92
CA ILE A 44 1.16 12.99 -9.25
C ILE A 44 0.44 12.10 -10.27
N THR A 45 -0.75 11.60 -9.89
CA THR A 45 -1.50 10.66 -10.72
C THR A 45 -2.38 11.33 -11.78
N GLY A 46 -2.77 12.59 -11.57
CA GLY A 46 -3.93 13.16 -12.23
C GLY A 46 -5.22 12.68 -11.57
N THR A 47 -6.35 13.29 -11.96
CA THR A 47 -7.67 12.97 -11.44
C THR A 47 -8.33 11.82 -12.20
N GLY A 48 -9.11 11.01 -11.48
CA GLY A 48 -9.90 9.92 -12.03
C GLY A 48 -9.27 8.54 -11.93
N GLU A 49 -10.11 7.53 -12.01
CA GLU A 49 -9.75 6.13 -11.74
C GLU A 49 -8.71 5.59 -12.71
N ILE A 50 -8.89 5.82 -14.02
CA ILE A 50 -8.01 5.27 -15.05
C ILE A 50 -6.58 5.80 -14.92
N THR A 51 -6.43 7.12 -14.74
CA THR A 51 -5.11 7.74 -14.57
C THR A 51 -4.46 7.28 -13.28
N ALA A 52 -5.19 7.24 -12.18
CA ALA A 52 -4.68 6.78 -10.90
C ALA A 52 -4.18 5.33 -10.98
N ALA A 53 -4.97 4.41 -11.51
CA ALA A 53 -4.56 3.01 -11.67
C ALA A 53 -3.32 2.86 -12.56
N THR A 54 -3.30 3.56 -13.70
CA THR A 54 -2.19 3.50 -14.66
C THR A 54 -0.88 3.96 -14.03
N VAL A 55 -0.91 5.11 -13.35
CA VAL A 55 0.30 5.69 -12.73
C VAL A 55 0.79 4.84 -11.57
N VAL A 56 -0.13 4.42 -10.67
CA VAL A 56 0.22 3.57 -9.53
C VAL A 56 0.86 2.27 -10.00
N ALA A 57 0.24 1.56 -10.95
CA ALA A 57 0.76 0.30 -11.45
C ALA A 57 2.15 0.47 -12.09
N ALA A 58 2.34 1.49 -12.93
CA ALA A 58 3.61 1.72 -13.61
C ALA A 58 4.74 2.09 -12.63
N VAL A 59 4.46 2.98 -11.68
CA VAL A 59 5.47 3.43 -10.69
C VAL A 59 5.85 2.30 -9.74
N CYS A 60 4.89 1.51 -9.25
CA CYS A 60 5.15 0.40 -8.36
C CYS A 60 5.93 -0.73 -9.06
N ALA A 61 5.57 -1.05 -10.31
CA ALA A 61 6.27 -2.06 -11.10
C ALA A 61 7.73 -1.68 -11.36
N MET A 62 8.01 -0.41 -11.70
CA MET A 62 9.38 0.07 -11.92
C MET A 62 10.16 0.29 -10.62
N GLY A 63 9.48 0.65 -9.55
CA GLY A 63 10.10 0.92 -8.26
C GLY A 63 10.61 -0.33 -7.53
N HIS A 64 10.28 -1.53 -8.02
CA HIS A 64 10.62 -2.80 -7.37
C HIS A 64 10.25 -2.80 -5.88
N VAL A 65 8.96 -2.65 -5.61
CA VAL A 65 8.40 -2.60 -4.23
C VAL A 65 8.93 -3.76 -3.39
N LYS A 66 9.39 -3.46 -2.18
CA LYS A 66 9.99 -4.41 -1.25
C LYS A 66 9.10 -4.60 -0.02
N ALA A 67 9.31 -5.71 0.67
CA ALA A 67 8.74 -5.87 2.01
C ALA A 67 9.15 -4.68 2.91
N GLY A 68 8.21 -4.14 3.65
CA GLY A 68 8.41 -2.95 4.48
C GLY A 68 8.29 -1.60 3.76
N ASP A 69 8.03 -1.60 2.44
CA ASP A 69 7.59 -0.40 1.73
C ASP A 69 6.10 -0.16 1.99
N ILE A 70 5.67 1.09 1.92
CA ILE A 70 4.26 1.45 2.10
C ILE A 70 3.72 2.27 0.92
N PHE A 71 2.44 2.10 0.67
CA PHE A 71 1.65 2.89 -0.25
C PHE A 71 0.83 3.92 0.52
N VAL A 72 0.88 5.16 0.11
CA VAL A 72 0.07 6.25 0.68
C VAL A 72 -0.61 7.00 -0.46
N GLN A 73 -1.92 7.08 -0.44
CA GLN A 73 -2.66 7.98 -1.31
C GLN A 73 -3.27 9.11 -0.48
N CYS A 74 -2.80 10.33 -0.71
CA CYS A 74 -3.25 11.51 0.01
C CYS A 74 -3.83 12.55 -0.93
N GLY A 75 -4.92 13.19 -0.53
CA GLY A 75 -5.55 14.24 -1.32
C GLY A 75 -6.82 14.77 -0.66
N ILE A 76 -7.46 15.71 -1.34
CA ILE A 76 -8.73 16.29 -0.90
C ILE A 76 -9.92 15.38 -1.24
N CYS A 77 -11.03 15.58 -0.54
CA CYS A 77 -12.28 14.87 -0.75
C CYS A 77 -13.48 15.75 -0.42
N ALA A 78 -14.64 15.40 -0.95
CA ALA A 78 -15.90 15.96 -0.48
C ALA A 78 -16.46 15.12 0.69
N GLY A 79 -17.12 15.79 1.64
CA GLY A 79 -17.79 15.14 2.76
C GLY A 79 -19.07 15.87 3.10
N ALA A 80 -20.21 15.15 3.16
CA ALA A 80 -21.55 15.78 3.25
C ALA A 80 -21.76 16.64 4.50
N GLU A 81 -21.29 16.16 5.66
CA GLU A 81 -21.51 16.79 6.96
C GLU A 81 -20.21 17.05 7.74
N GLN A 82 -19.08 16.66 7.16
CA GLN A 82 -17.81 16.73 7.84
C GLN A 82 -17.22 18.14 7.78
N LYS A 83 -16.46 18.46 8.83
CA LYS A 83 -15.80 19.77 8.95
C LYS A 83 -14.67 19.89 7.93
N LYS A 84 -14.72 20.95 7.12
CA LYS A 84 -13.65 21.31 6.17
C LYS A 84 -12.28 21.39 6.87
N GLY A 85 -11.26 20.85 6.20
CA GLY A 85 -9.87 20.85 6.65
C GLY A 85 -9.51 19.72 7.60
N VAL A 86 -10.46 18.86 8.02
CA VAL A 86 -10.15 17.68 8.82
C VAL A 86 -9.63 16.55 7.92
N ALA A 87 -8.54 15.92 8.33
CA ALA A 87 -7.99 14.74 7.66
C ALA A 87 -8.57 13.45 8.26
N TYR A 88 -8.95 12.52 7.40
CA TYR A 88 -9.47 11.19 7.74
C TYR A 88 -8.57 10.10 7.17
N LEU A 89 -8.45 8.99 7.90
CA LEU A 89 -7.89 7.74 7.38
C LEU A 89 -9.05 6.86 6.90
N CYS A 90 -8.96 6.37 5.65
CA CYS A 90 -10.03 5.59 5.06
C CYS A 90 -9.92 4.12 5.48
N SER A 91 -10.93 3.61 6.19
CA SER A 91 -11.02 2.20 6.62
C SER A 91 -11.84 1.33 5.66
N LYS A 92 -12.62 1.95 4.78
CA LYS A 92 -13.44 1.27 3.78
C LYS A 92 -13.45 2.09 2.49
N ILE A 93 -13.26 1.44 1.36
CA ILE A 93 -13.25 2.06 0.03
C ILE A 93 -14.27 1.32 -0.84
N THR A 94 -15.29 2.01 -1.35
CA THR A 94 -16.30 1.44 -2.23
C THR A 94 -16.21 2.08 -3.62
N GLU A 95 -16.14 1.28 -4.65
CA GLU A 95 -16.24 1.72 -6.04
C GLU A 95 -17.70 1.83 -6.43
N GLU A 96 -18.15 3.04 -6.79
CA GLU A 96 -19.56 3.32 -7.07
C GLU A 96 -20.11 2.52 -8.26
N ALA A 97 -19.33 2.39 -9.33
CA ALA A 97 -19.77 1.76 -10.57
C ALA A 97 -19.98 0.25 -10.41
N THR A 98 -19.12 -0.44 -9.69
CA THR A 98 -19.16 -1.91 -9.54
C THR A 98 -19.67 -2.38 -8.19
N GLN A 99 -19.85 -1.46 -7.22
CA GLN A 99 -20.21 -1.75 -5.83
C GLN A 99 -19.16 -2.64 -5.11
N LYS A 100 -17.97 -2.80 -5.67
CA LYS A 100 -16.86 -3.50 -5.01
C LYS A 100 -16.37 -2.70 -3.83
N THR A 101 -16.11 -3.38 -2.75
CA THR A 101 -15.62 -2.77 -1.51
C THR A 101 -14.28 -3.37 -1.12
N PHE A 102 -13.37 -2.50 -0.70
CA PHE A 102 -12.02 -2.82 -0.29
C PHE A 102 -11.78 -2.30 1.13
N TYR A 103 -10.97 -2.99 1.89
CA TYR A 103 -10.66 -2.66 3.26
C TYR A 103 -9.15 -2.58 3.45
N PRO A 104 -8.56 -1.38 3.54
CA PRO A 104 -7.21 -1.22 4.05
C PRO A 104 -7.15 -1.69 5.51
N ASP A 105 -6.12 -2.46 5.87
CA ASP A 105 -5.97 -2.93 7.25
C ASP A 105 -5.32 -1.83 8.10
N ILE A 106 -6.07 -1.25 9.01
CA ILE A 106 -5.57 -0.22 9.93
C ILE A 106 -5.04 -0.91 11.20
N LEU A 107 -3.77 -1.31 11.17
CA LEU A 107 -3.12 -2.02 12.28
C LEU A 107 -2.38 -1.10 13.24
N TYR A 108 -2.11 0.13 12.84
CA TYR A 108 -1.26 1.05 13.60
C TYR A 108 -2.06 2.19 14.22
N ARG A 109 -1.63 2.64 15.39
CA ARG A 109 -2.22 3.82 16.03
C ARG A 109 -1.98 5.07 15.19
N HIS A 110 -3.02 5.82 14.94
CA HIS A 110 -2.99 7.06 14.16
C HIS A 110 -3.86 8.15 14.79
N PRO A 111 -3.62 9.42 14.45
CA PRO A 111 -4.32 10.56 15.05
C PRO A 111 -5.60 10.94 14.30
N PHE A 112 -5.92 10.27 13.18
CA PHE A 112 -7.04 10.63 12.31
C PHE A 112 -8.34 9.97 12.75
N PRO A 113 -9.49 10.61 12.64
CA PRO A 113 -10.76 9.91 12.58
C PRO A 113 -10.79 9.00 11.36
N GLU A 114 -11.52 7.89 11.45
CA GLU A 114 -11.71 6.96 10.35
C GLU A 114 -13.00 7.27 9.57
N ALA A 115 -13.00 6.94 8.29
CA ALA A 115 -14.16 7.13 7.43
C ALA A 115 -14.24 6.08 6.31
N ALA A 116 -15.47 5.80 5.86
CA ALA A 116 -15.69 5.14 4.58
C ALA A 116 -15.54 6.16 3.43
N VAL A 117 -15.02 5.72 2.30
CA VAL A 117 -14.91 6.53 1.10
C VAL A 117 -15.59 5.84 -0.08
N VAL A 118 -16.32 6.61 -0.87
CA VAL A 118 -16.90 6.17 -2.13
C VAL A 118 -16.11 6.81 -3.27
N THR A 119 -15.67 5.98 -4.20
CA THR A 119 -14.99 6.42 -5.42
C THR A 119 -15.97 6.44 -6.57
N GLY A 120 -16.14 7.60 -7.20
CA GLY A 120 -17.02 7.79 -8.34
C GLY A 120 -16.35 8.48 -9.50
N MET A 121 -16.85 8.25 -10.71
CA MET A 121 -16.32 8.85 -11.95
C MET A 121 -16.58 10.35 -12.05
N ASN A 122 -17.56 10.87 -11.33
CA ASN A 122 -17.97 12.27 -11.38
C ASN A 122 -17.94 12.91 -10.00
N VAL A 123 -17.68 14.22 -9.98
CA VAL A 123 -17.87 15.02 -8.77
C VAL A 123 -19.35 14.97 -8.37
N ARG A 124 -19.67 14.40 -7.22
CA ARG A 124 -21.06 14.36 -6.72
C ARG A 124 -21.54 15.78 -6.43
N ARG A 125 -22.76 16.08 -6.93
CA ARG A 125 -23.50 17.29 -6.58
C ARG A 125 -24.62 16.91 -5.63
N LYS A 126 -24.89 17.73 -4.63
CA LYS A 126 -25.89 17.49 -3.56
C LYS A 126 -27.31 17.11 -4.04
N ALA A 127 -27.63 17.33 -5.30
CA ALA A 127 -28.94 17.04 -5.91
C ALA A 127 -29.18 15.55 -6.27
N SER A 128 -28.21 14.66 -6.07
CA SER A 128 -28.31 13.24 -6.44
C SER A 128 -28.30 12.28 -5.25
N VAL A 129 -28.48 12.77 -4.05
CA VAL A 129 -28.80 11.89 -2.91
C VAL A 129 -30.28 11.54 -3.05
N SER A 130 -30.59 10.57 -3.90
CA SER A 130 -31.89 9.93 -3.89
C SER A 130 -32.07 9.23 -2.54
N GLU A 131 -33.21 9.47 -1.92
CA GLU A 131 -33.64 8.88 -0.63
C GLU A 131 -33.73 7.33 -0.66
N GLU A 132 -33.22 6.66 -1.67
CA GLU A 132 -33.40 5.22 -1.90
C GLU A 132 -32.41 4.30 -1.19
N HIS A 133 -31.45 4.82 -0.44
CA HIS A 133 -30.57 3.97 0.39
C HIS A 133 -30.89 4.06 1.90
N VAL A 134 -32.16 4.13 2.22
CA VAL A 134 -32.61 3.72 3.55
C VAL A 134 -32.47 2.20 3.61
N CYS A 135 -31.47 1.71 4.29
CA CYS A 135 -31.38 0.32 4.68
C CYS A 135 -32.73 -0.12 5.24
N GLN A 136 -33.45 -0.97 4.52
CA GLN A 136 -34.57 -1.70 5.07
C GLN A 136 -34.04 -2.43 6.31
N LYS A 137 -34.49 -2.01 7.49
CA LYS A 137 -34.32 -2.75 8.72
C LYS A 137 -34.91 -4.13 8.48
N ALA A 138 -34.04 -5.11 8.29
CA ALA A 138 -34.46 -6.51 8.35
C ALA A 138 -34.98 -6.75 9.77
N ASP A 139 -36.26 -7.10 9.87
CA ASP A 139 -36.90 -7.55 11.10
C ASP A 139 -36.14 -8.74 11.67
N MET A 140 -35.37 -8.51 12.71
CA MET A 140 -34.80 -9.58 13.53
C MET A 140 -35.81 -10.02 14.58
N PRO A 141 -36.08 -11.32 14.74
CA PRO A 141 -36.98 -11.78 15.78
C PRO A 141 -36.39 -11.50 17.15
N GLN A 142 -37.23 -10.91 18.01
CA GLN A 142 -36.95 -10.70 19.42
C GLN A 142 -36.88 -12.06 20.13
N ASN A 143 -35.68 -12.49 20.53
CA ASN A 143 -35.53 -13.51 21.57
C ASN A 143 -34.75 -12.91 22.74
N THR A 144 -35.45 -12.72 23.81
CA THR A 144 -34.96 -12.40 25.14
C THR A 144 -34.24 -13.60 25.72
N ASP A 145 -32.93 -13.47 26.03
CA ASP A 145 -32.42 -13.96 27.31
C ASP A 145 -30.99 -13.43 27.59
N THR A 146 -30.88 -12.88 28.75
CA THR A 146 -29.80 -12.44 29.59
C THR A 146 -28.41 -13.02 29.37
N ALA A 147 -27.37 -12.19 29.12
CA ALA A 147 -26.16 -12.02 29.91
C ALA A 147 -25.08 -11.21 29.17
N ASN A 148 -24.60 -10.14 29.83
CA ASN A 148 -23.44 -9.28 29.50
C ASN A 148 -23.43 -8.54 28.16
N PRO A 149 -23.49 -7.21 28.15
CA PRO A 149 -23.25 -6.43 26.98
C PRO A 149 -21.73 -6.45 26.70
N VAL A 150 -21.29 -7.32 25.79
CA VAL A 150 -20.12 -7.01 25.01
C VAL A 150 -20.48 -5.69 24.32
N LYS A 151 -19.81 -4.59 24.65
CA LYS A 151 -19.88 -3.35 23.89
C LYS A 151 -19.52 -3.70 22.46
N LEU A 152 -20.53 -3.91 21.61
CA LEU A 152 -20.35 -3.93 20.18
C LEU A 152 -19.79 -2.55 19.81
N CYS A 153 -18.68 -2.60 19.16
CA CYS A 153 -17.99 -1.50 18.50
C CYS A 153 -19.00 -0.56 17.84
N ASP A 154 -18.83 0.72 18.12
CA ASP A 154 -19.72 1.81 17.72
C ASP A 154 -20.09 1.74 16.23
N THR A 155 -21.32 1.36 15.95
CA THR A 155 -21.93 1.38 14.61
C THR A 155 -22.00 2.79 13.99
N GLU A 156 -21.67 3.83 14.75
CA GLU A 156 -21.60 5.20 14.26
C GLU A 156 -20.37 5.51 13.38
N LEU A 157 -19.29 4.75 13.48
CA LEU A 157 -18.07 4.94 12.69
C LEU A 157 -18.26 4.69 11.18
N TYR A 158 -19.26 3.91 10.78
CA TYR A 158 -19.50 3.58 9.37
C TYR A 158 -20.44 4.55 8.64
N ASN A 159 -20.92 5.59 9.30
CA ASN A 159 -21.84 6.56 8.72
C ASN A 159 -21.15 7.78 8.08
N ILE A 160 -19.83 7.88 8.16
CA ILE A 160 -19.08 8.97 7.54
C ILE A 160 -18.67 8.54 6.14
N GLU A 161 -19.40 8.99 5.12
CA GLU A 161 -19.03 8.77 3.73
C GLU A 161 -18.31 9.99 3.15
N LEU A 162 -17.13 9.74 2.60
CA LEU A 162 -16.34 10.69 1.84
C LEU A 162 -16.44 10.34 0.35
N PHE A 163 -16.30 11.35 -0.52
CA PHE A 163 -16.38 11.16 -1.97
C PHE A 163 -15.09 11.59 -2.65
N VAL A 164 -14.52 10.71 -3.47
CA VAL A 164 -13.28 10.89 -4.22
C VAL A 164 -13.39 10.31 -5.62
N MET A 165 -12.36 10.48 -6.44
CA MET A 165 -12.32 9.97 -7.81
C MET A 165 -11.20 8.94 -8.06
N GLU A 166 -10.36 8.61 -7.08
CA GLU A 166 -9.14 7.84 -7.32
C GLU A 166 -8.93 6.67 -6.34
N ALA A 167 -9.62 6.62 -5.18
CA ALA A 167 -9.24 5.73 -4.09
C ALA A 167 -9.39 4.24 -4.45
N ALA A 168 -10.50 3.84 -5.04
CA ALA A 168 -10.73 2.44 -5.42
C ALA A 168 -9.74 1.97 -6.49
N ALA A 169 -9.49 2.81 -7.49
CA ALA A 169 -8.52 2.51 -8.55
C ALA A 169 -7.10 2.44 -8.02
N GLY A 170 -6.72 3.36 -7.12
CA GLY A 170 -5.46 3.34 -6.41
C GLY A 170 -5.28 2.06 -5.59
N TYR A 171 -6.31 1.65 -4.83
CA TYR A 171 -6.30 0.41 -4.07
C TYR A 171 -6.11 -0.82 -4.98
N GLN A 172 -6.93 -0.95 -6.03
CA GLN A 172 -6.89 -2.09 -6.94
C GLN A 172 -5.52 -2.22 -7.62
N ALA A 173 -4.93 -1.12 -8.05
CA ALA A 173 -3.60 -1.12 -8.65
C ALA A 173 -2.49 -1.44 -7.63
N ALA A 174 -2.53 -0.81 -6.45
CA ALA A 174 -1.53 -0.99 -5.41
C ALA A 174 -1.55 -2.40 -4.80
N HIS A 175 -2.73 -3.04 -4.70
CA HIS A 175 -2.89 -4.38 -4.12
C HIS A 175 -2.09 -5.48 -4.84
N HIS A 176 -1.66 -5.26 -6.08
CA HIS A 176 -0.75 -6.16 -6.78
C HIS A 176 0.69 -6.13 -6.24
N PHE A 177 1.04 -5.12 -5.46
CA PHE A 177 2.39 -4.85 -4.97
C PHE A 177 2.49 -4.79 -3.45
N PHE A 178 1.40 -4.41 -2.78
CA PHE A 178 1.34 -4.18 -1.33
C PHE A 178 0.26 -5.03 -0.69
N GLY A 179 0.50 -5.48 0.53
CA GLY A 179 -0.55 -6.05 1.39
C GLY A 179 -1.51 -4.95 1.88
N PRO A 180 -2.75 -5.31 2.30
CA PRO A 180 -3.73 -4.35 2.80
C PRO A 180 -3.23 -3.50 3.97
N HIS A 181 -2.37 -4.05 4.83
CA HIS A 181 -1.74 -3.38 5.98
C HIS A 181 -0.67 -2.34 5.59
N GLN A 182 -0.17 -2.40 4.35
CA GLN A 182 0.83 -1.47 3.82
C GLN A 182 0.20 -0.30 3.05
N MET A 183 -1.14 -0.25 2.93
CA MET A 183 -1.86 0.72 2.11
C MET A 183 -2.65 1.71 2.95
N PHE A 184 -2.33 3.00 2.85
CA PHE A 184 -2.94 4.07 3.63
C PHE A 184 -3.58 5.11 2.71
N PHE A 185 -4.86 5.41 2.95
CA PHE A 185 -5.62 6.39 2.19
C PHE A 185 -6.03 7.51 3.13
N ILE A 186 -5.41 8.68 2.96
CA ILE A 186 -5.64 9.85 3.82
C ILE A 186 -6.37 10.91 2.99
N LYS A 187 -7.53 11.34 3.47
CA LYS A 187 -8.37 12.30 2.76
C LYS A 187 -8.69 13.50 3.63
N ILE A 188 -8.56 14.69 3.06
CA ILE A 188 -8.78 15.98 3.72
C ILE A 188 -10.07 16.58 3.17
N ILE A 189 -11.02 16.91 4.04
CA ILE A 189 -12.28 17.50 3.63
C ILE A 189 -12.04 18.87 2.99
N SER A 190 -12.40 19.00 1.72
CA SER A 190 -12.32 20.24 0.97
C SER A 190 -13.64 21.02 0.92
N ASP A 191 -14.73 20.29 0.72
CA ASP A 191 -16.06 20.84 0.54
C ASP A 191 -17.13 19.80 0.95
N ASN A 192 -18.39 20.19 0.85
CA ASN A 192 -19.54 19.35 1.20
C ASN A 192 -20.26 18.77 -0.02
N GLY A 193 -19.61 18.67 -1.17
CA GLY A 193 -20.20 18.19 -2.42
C GLY A 193 -21.11 19.20 -3.12
N VAL A 194 -21.26 20.40 -2.58
CA VAL A 194 -21.95 21.52 -3.24
C VAL A 194 -20.88 22.42 -3.85
N GLN A 195 -20.68 22.30 -5.14
CA GLN A 195 -19.46 22.71 -5.72
C GLN A 195 -19.38 24.13 -6.26
N GLU A 196 -18.41 24.87 -5.80
CA GLU A 196 -17.64 25.85 -6.59
C GLU A 196 -16.27 25.25 -6.93
N LYS A 197 -15.73 25.62 -8.09
CA LYS A 197 -14.38 25.19 -8.49
C LYS A 197 -13.36 25.71 -7.47
N MET A 198 -12.74 24.82 -6.74
CA MET A 198 -11.77 25.18 -5.71
C MET A 198 -10.51 25.79 -6.32
N SER A 199 -9.97 26.84 -5.72
CA SER A 199 -8.71 27.45 -6.16
C SER A 199 -7.52 26.57 -5.77
N ALA A 200 -6.44 26.64 -6.54
CA ALA A 200 -5.17 25.98 -6.22
C ALA A 200 -4.66 26.36 -4.82
N ASP A 201 -4.75 27.62 -4.46
CA ASP A 201 -4.28 28.12 -3.16
C ASP A 201 -5.09 27.54 -2.01
N THR A 202 -6.42 27.43 -2.16
CA THR A 202 -7.27 26.77 -1.15
C THR A 202 -6.89 25.31 -0.93
N VAL A 203 -6.59 24.55 -2.01
CA VAL A 203 -6.14 23.17 -1.90
C VAL A 203 -4.82 23.09 -1.14
N ARG A 204 -3.85 23.93 -1.51
CA ARG A 204 -2.54 24.01 -0.83
C ARG A 204 -2.67 24.33 0.65
N GLU A 205 -3.50 25.31 1.01
CA GLU A 205 -3.74 25.70 2.40
C GLU A 205 -4.35 24.56 3.23
N LEU A 206 -5.32 23.83 2.67
CA LEU A 206 -5.95 22.70 3.35
C LEU A 206 -4.94 21.59 3.64
N VAL A 207 -4.13 21.21 2.65
CA VAL A 207 -3.10 20.19 2.82
C VAL A 207 -1.99 20.69 3.74
N GLN A 208 -1.57 21.96 3.59
CA GLN A 208 -0.54 22.58 4.43
C GLN A 208 -0.93 22.60 5.91
N ALA A 209 -2.20 22.82 6.23
CA ALA A 209 -2.69 22.79 7.61
C ALA A 209 -2.56 21.40 8.27
N GLN A 210 -2.55 20.33 7.48
CA GLN A 210 -2.49 18.94 7.96
C GLN A 210 -1.11 18.28 7.75
N ILE A 211 -0.19 18.93 7.04
CA ILE A 211 1.05 18.31 6.57
C ILE A 211 1.89 17.71 7.70
N GLY A 212 2.04 18.40 8.82
CA GLY A 212 2.84 17.94 9.95
C GLY A 212 2.26 16.67 10.60
N GLN A 213 0.93 16.61 10.75
CA GLN A 213 0.26 15.45 11.31
C GLN A 213 0.31 14.26 10.35
N ILE A 214 0.09 14.50 9.06
CA ILE A 214 0.14 13.47 8.02
C ILE A 214 1.56 12.93 7.88
N ALA A 215 2.56 13.78 7.76
CA ALA A 215 3.96 13.39 7.65
C ALA A 215 4.40 12.50 8.84
N GLN A 216 4.13 12.94 10.06
CA GLN A 216 4.46 12.17 11.25
C GLN A 216 3.76 10.80 11.31
N ALA A 217 2.51 10.72 10.87
CA ALA A 217 1.78 9.45 10.82
C ALA A 217 2.38 8.51 9.75
N VAL A 218 2.62 9.01 8.54
CA VAL A 218 3.19 8.26 7.42
C VAL A 218 4.59 7.73 7.77
N GLU A 219 5.43 8.54 8.40
CA GLU A 219 6.76 8.12 8.86
C GLU A 219 6.69 7.00 9.91
N ARG A 220 5.72 7.08 10.85
CA ARG A 220 5.47 6.02 11.83
C ARG A 220 4.98 4.74 11.18
N PHE A 221 4.06 4.82 10.23
CA PHE A 221 3.59 3.65 9.47
C PHE A 221 4.74 2.98 8.73
N ALA A 222 5.56 3.76 8.04
CA ALA A 222 6.72 3.24 7.33
C ALA A 222 7.78 2.63 8.27
N ALA A 223 7.97 3.17 9.45
CA ALA A 223 8.86 2.59 10.45
C ALA A 223 8.33 1.25 10.96
N ALA A 224 7.05 1.20 11.32
CA ALA A 224 6.40 -0.01 11.81
C ALA A 224 6.38 -1.13 10.75
N GLU A 225 6.11 -0.80 9.49
CA GLU A 225 6.16 -1.78 8.39
C GLU A 225 7.58 -2.31 8.14
N ARG A 226 8.59 -1.46 8.24
CA ARG A 226 9.98 -1.92 8.13
C ARG A 226 10.36 -2.85 9.28
N ASP A 227 9.92 -2.58 10.49
CA ASP A 227 10.20 -3.43 11.65
C ASP A 227 9.46 -4.76 11.52
N TYR A 228 8.17 -4.73 11.13
CA TYR A 228 7.39 -5.93 10.83
C TYR A 228 8.05 -6.78 9.72
N ALA A 229 8.47 -6.16 8.62
CA ALA A 229 9.13 -6.87 7.53
C ALA A 229 10.46 -7.51 7.97
N ARG A 230 11.20 -6.90 8.90
CA ARG A 230 12.42 -7.48 9.48
C ARG A 230 12.09 -8.70 10.35
N GLU A 231 11.04 -8.60 11.18
CA GLU A 231 10.59 -9.72 12.03
C GLU A 231 10.09 -10.91 11.20
N GLN A 232 9.51 -10.63 10.03
CA GLN A 232 9.04 -11.67 9.09
C GLN A 232 10.16 -12.25 8.20
N GLN A 233 11.39 -11.78 8.34
CA GLN A 233 12.52 -12.34 7.60
C GLN A 233 12.85 -13.73 8.12
N VAL A 234 12.48 -14.74 7.35
CA VAL A 234 12.75 -16.17 7.65
C VAL A 234 14.26 -16.46 7.60
N LEU A 235 14.96 -15.89 6.62
CA LEU A 235 16.40 -15.98 6.48
C LEU A 235 17.08 -14.77 7.13
N SER A 236 18.09 -15.00 7.94
CA SER A 236 18.96 -13.95 8.46
C SER A 236 19.68 -13.20 7.31
N GLN A 237 20.24 -12.04 7.59
CA GLN A 237 21.01 -11.31 6.58
C GLN A 237 22.21 -12.11 6.03
N GLU A 238 22.84 -12.94 6.85
CA GLU A 238 23.94 -13.79 6.40
C GLU A 238 23.43 -14.91 5.49
N GLU A 239 22.35 -15.60 5.86
CA GLU A 239 21.71 -16.63 5.02
C GLU A 239 21.21 -16.04 3.68
N GLN A 240 20.72 -14.79 3.67
CA GLN A 240 20.34 -14.11 2.42
C GLN A 240 21.56 -13.86 1.52
N ARG A 241 22.67 -13.37 2.07
CA ARG A 241 23.91 -13.17 1.31
C ARG A 241 24.46 -14.48 0.77
N GLN A 242 24.37 -15.54 1.54
CA GLN A 242 24.76 -16.89 1.10
C GLN A 242 23.85 -17.38 -0.05
N ALA A 243 22.53 -17.18 0.07
CA ALA A 243 21.58 -17.50 -0.99
C ALA A 243 21.84 -16.70 -2.29
N GLU A 244 22.16 -15.40 -2.18
CA GLU A 244 22.52 -14.55 -3.30
C GLU A 244 23.82 -15.05 -3.98
N ARG A 245 24.84 -15.41 -3.22
CA ARG A 245 26.09 -16.00 -3.74
C ARG A 245 25.82 -17.32 -4.44
N LEU A 246 25.05 -18.18 -3.81
CA LEU A 246 24.66 -19.48 -4.38
C LEU A 246 23.86 -19.29 -5.69
N SER A 247 22.93 -18.34 -5.72
CA SER A 247 22.19 -17.98 -6.94
C SER A 247 23.13 -17.54 -8.07
N HIS A 248 24.13 -16.71 -7.76
CA HIS A 248 25.14 -16.28 -8.71
C HIS A 248 26.00 -17.45 -9.20
N ASP A 249 26.49 -18.30 -8.30
CA ASP A 249 27.34 -19.45 -8.60
C ASP A 249 26.63 -20.55 -9.39
N MET A 250 25.30 -20.60 -9.29
CA MET A 250 24.42 -21.47 -10.08
C MET A 250 23.95 -20.84 -11.39
N HIS A 251 24.37 -19.61 -11.72
CA HIS A 251 23.89 -18.86 -12.88
C HIS A 251 22.35 -18.81 -12.97
N CYS A 252 21.69 -18.56 -11.84
CA CYS A 252 20.23 -18.56 -11.76
C CYS A 252 19.62 -17.46 -12.64
N SER A 253 18.50 -17.78 -13.29
CA SER A 253 17.60 -16.75 -13.81
C SER A 253 16.72 -16.24 -12.67
N ALA A 254 16.02 -15.13 -12.87
CA ALA A 254 15.10 -14.58 -11.85
C ALA A 254 14.09 -15.61 -11.32
N VAL A 255 13.59 -16.51 -12.18
CA VAL A 255 12.69 -17.61 -11.77
C VAL A 255 13.42 -18.62 -10.90
N MET A 256 14.60 -19.08 -11.31
CA MET A 256 15.40 -20.03 -10.54
C MET A 256 15.84 -19.45 -9.20
N GLU A 257 16.20 -18.18 -9.18
CA GLU A 257 16.54 -17.45 -7.94
C GLU A 257 15.36 -17.42 -6.97
N ALA A 258 14.17 -17.08 -7.46
CA ALA A 258 12.95 -17.10 -6.65
C ALA A 258 12.66 -18.50 -6.09
N GLU A 259 12.82 -19.56 -6.91
CA GLU A 259 12.66 -20.97 -6.48
C GLU A 259 13.70 -21.35 -5.42
N LEU A 260 14.97 -20.96 -5.61
CA LEU A 260 16.05 -21.22 -4.64
C LEU A 260 15.75 -20.57 -3.28
N PHE A 261 15.39 -19.28 -3.28
CA PHE A 261 15.05 -18.58 -2.05
C PHE A 261 13.84 -19.17 -1.34
N GLN A 262 12.84 -19.62 -2.09
CA GLN A 262 11.67 -20.32 -1.53
C GLN A 262 12.08 -21.63 -0.88
N LEU A 263 12.94 -22.41 -1.54
CA LEU A 263 13.43 -23.70 -1.02
C LEU A 263 14.21 -23.49 0.29
N LEU A 264 15.15 -22.54 0.34
CA LEU A 264 15.94 -22.25 1.53
C LEU A 264 15.08 -21.75 2.69
N LYS A 265 14.09 -20.88 2.40
CA LYS A 265 13.10 -20.47 3.40
C LYS A 265 12.30 -21.64 3.96
N TYR A 266 11.85 -22.55 3.10
CA TYR A 266 11.14 -23.76 3.52
C TYR A 266 12.01 -24.61 4.44
N CYS A 267 13.26 -24.87 4.06
CA CYS A 267 14.21 -25.63 4.88
C CYS A 267 14.39 -24.99 6.26
N ARG A 268 14.58 -23.66 6.31
CA ARG A 268 14.72 -22.92 7.57
C ARG A 268 13.50 -23.08 8.48
N LEU A 269 12.29 -22.91 7.92
CA LEU A 269 11.04 -23.05 8.66
C LEU A 269 10.78 -24.50 9.13
N SER A 270 11.23 -25.49 8.36
CA SER A 270 11.06 -26.92 8.66
C SER A 270 12.19 -27.49 9.51
N GLY A 271 13.20 -26.66 9.89
CA GLY A 271 14.36 -27.14 10.65
C GLY A 271 15.28 -28.08 9.88
N ILE A 272 15.23 -28.04 8.54
CA ILE A 272 16.09 -28.83 7.65
C ILE A 272 17.41 -28.09 7.49
N ASP A 273 18.51 -28.72 7.83
CA ASP A 273 19.86 -28.17 7.61
C ASP A 273 20.24 -28.37 6.14
N TYR A 274 20.50 -27.29 5.46
CA TYR A 274 20.90 -27.27 4.06
C TYR A 274 22.36 -26.82 3.87
N GLU A 275 23.03 -26.34 4.91
CA GLU A 275 24.38 -25.78 4.82
C GLU A 275 25.40 -26.86 4.46
N ASP A 276 25.27 -28.05 5.03
CA ASP A 276 26.14 -29.19 4.77
C ASP A 276 26.04 -29.64 3.30
N ILE A 277 24.84 -29.71 2.75
CA ILE A 277 24.62 -30.10 1.34
C ILE A 277 25.24 -29.08 0.38
N ILE A 278 25.09 -27.80 0.65
CA ILE A 278 25.70 -26.73 -0.15
C ILE A 278 27.23 -26.81 -0.06
N ARG A 279 27.78 -26.98 1.15
CA ARG A 279 29.22 -27.11 1.39
C ARG A 279 29.82 -28.34 0.64
N ASP A 280 29.11 -29.44 0.69
CA ASP A 280 29.51 -30.67 -0.01
C ASP A 280 29.49 -30.49 -1.53
N GLY A 281 28.54 -29.73 -2.06
CA GLY A 281 28.48 -29.32 -3.46
C GLY A 281 29.71 -28.54 -3.91
N TYR A 282 30.20 -27.59 -3.08
CA TYR A 282 31.45 -26.89 -3.35
C TYR A 282 32.68 -27.80 -3.22
N ALA A 283 32.72 -28.67 -2.21
CA ALA A 283 33.83 -29.60 -1.99
C ALA A 283 33.94 -30.63 -3.11
N ALA A 284 32.81 -31.09 -3.67
CA ALA A 284 32.76 -32.04 -4.79
C ALA A 284 33.05 -31.36 -6.17
N GLY A 285 33.16 -30.03 -6.23
CA GLY A 285 33.37 -29.28 -7.45
C GLY A 285 32.14 -29.21 -8.37
N SER A 286 30.95 -29.48 -7.84
CA SER A 286 29.67 -29.29 -8.55
C SER A 286 29.17 -27.83 -8.47
N LEU A 287 29.72 -27.03 -7.58
CA LEU A 287 29.57 -25.57 -7.45
C LEU A 287 30.97 -24.93 -7.47
N PRO A 288 31.16 -23.75 -8.13
CA PRO A 288 30.16 -23.06 -8.95
C PRO A 288 29.85 -23.79 -10.25
N CYS A 289 28.62 -23.69 -10.77
CA CYS A 289 28.21 -24.26 -12.05
C CYS A 289 28.86 -23.53 -13.23
N LYS A 290 29.01 -24.20 -14.34
CA LYS A 290 29.65 -23.64 -15.55
C LYS A 290 28.70 -22.74 -16.34
N ASP A 291 27.42 -23.08 -16.31
CA ASP A 291 26.39 -22.37 -17.06
C ASP A 291 25.00 -22.52 -16.39
N LYS A 292 24.01 -21.80 -16.93
CA LYS A 292 22.61 -21.85 -16.48
C LYS A 292 21.99 -23.24 -16.56
N LYS A 293 22.40 -24.09 -17.53
CA LYS A 293 21.86 -25.45 -17.72
C LYS A 293 22.31 -26.37 -16.58
N GLU A 294 23.57 -26.25 -16.20
CA GLU A 294 24.15 -26.94 -15.05
C GLU A 294 23.52 -26.44 -13.76
N GLY A 295 23.35 -25.11 -13.60
CA GLY A 295 22.68 -24.51 -12.45
C GLY A 295 21.25 -25.01 -12.28
N LYS A 296 20.49 -25.15 -13.37
CA LYS A 296 19.14 -25.73 -13.30
C LYS A 296 19.13 -27.16 -12.77
N ARG A 297 20.09 -28.00 -13.23
CA ARG A 297 20.21 -29.38 -12.74
C ARG A 297 20.61 -29.40 -11.27
N CYS A 298 21.52 -28.53 -10.87
CA CYS A 298 21.94 -28.39 -9.48
C CYS A 298 20.76 -28.00 -8.57
N LEU A 299 19.92 -27.05 -9.01
CA LEU A 299 18.72 -26.66 -8.27
C LEU A 299 17.71 -27.81 -8.14
N GLU A 300 17.48 -28.55 -9.22
CA GLU A 300 16.62 -29.74 -9.21
C GLU A 300 17.17 -30.85 -8.28
N GLN A 301 18.48 -30.99 -8.20
CA GLN A 301 19.13 -31.94 -7.30
C GLN A 301 19.00 -31.49 -5.84
N LEU A 302 19.34 -30.23 -5.53
CA LEU A 302 19.15 -29.65 -4.19
C LEU A 302 17.71 -29.85 -3.71
N ARG A 303 16.76 -29.59 -4.58
CA ARG A 303 15.34 -29.80 -4.25
C ARG A 303 15.01 -31.25 -3.89
N LYS A 304 15.59 -32.23 -4.58
CA LYS A 304 15.36 -33.66 -4.29
C LYS A 304 16.03 -34.12 -3.02
N GLU A 305 17.14 -33.51 -2.65
CA GLU A 305 17.90 -33.87 -1.43
C GLU A 305 17.30 -33.21 -0.19
N LEU A 306 16.63 -32.08 -0.34
CA LEU A 306 16.06 -31.30 0.76
C LEU A 306 14.54 -31.55 0.98
N LEU A 307 13.85 -32.09 0.00
CA LEU A 307 12.40 -32.37 0.04
C LEU A 307 12.11 -33.88 -0.17
#